data_8b80619ca0d6b4e8ca8b88331228597f
#
_entry.id   8b80619ca0d6b4e8ca8b88331228597f
#
_cell.length_a   1.000
_cell.length_b   1.000
_cell.length_c   1.000
_cell.angle_alpha   90.00
_cell.angle_beta   90.00
_cell.angle_gamma   90.00
#
_symmetry.space_group_name_H-M   'P 1'
#
loop_
_entity.id
_entity.type
_entity.pdbx_description
1 polymer ?
#
loop_
_entity_poly.entity_id
_entity_poly.type
_entity_poly.pdbx_seq_one_letter_code
_entity_poly.pdbx_strand_id
1 'polypeptide(L)'
;KLRAYTYNLQNGKVVETKLSDDAIFKEKKSKNTVIKKFTMPAVQPGCIIEYSYTINSDFLFNLQPWNFQGSYPRLWSEYEVEMPSFFEYVSFSQGYRKFDIEDKKTSSQMFRIRIPGNNSWEKDETITMTDDVNQYRWIMKNVPPLKEEKYTSSLDDYVSRIAFQLSAYNFKDQPKKPVMGNWFTAAEDLMNDES
;
A
#
# COMPACT_ATOMS: atom_id res chain seq x y z
N LYS A 1 -2.53 -4.20 11.43
CA LYS A 1 -1.76 -4.32 12.68
C LYS A 1 -0.63 -3.28 12.64
N LEU A 2 -0.44 -2.50 13.73
CA LEU A 2 0.66 -1.52 13.86
C LEU A 2 1.62 -2.00 14.95
N ARG A 3 2.92 -1.88 14.69
CA ARG A 3 4.00 -2.06 15.66
C ARG A 3 4.99 -0.93 15.50
N ALA A 4 5.51 -0.40 16.61
CA ALA A 4 6.55 0.63 16.55
C ALA A 4 7.46 0.55 17.77
N TYR A 5 8.72 0.93 17.58
CA TYR A 5 9.79 0.87 18.56
C TYR A 5 10.69 2.09 18.42
N THR A 6 11.22 2.54 19.55
CA THR A 6 12.28 3.54 19.61
C THR A 6 13.52 2.92 20.26
N TYR A 7 14.65 3.07 19.63
CA TYR A 7 15.94 2.57 20.11
C TYR A 7 16.83 3.76 20.48
N ASN A 8 17.23 3.80 21.74
CA ASN A 8 18.14 4.80 22.29
C ASN A 8 19.47 4.16 22.73
N LEU A 9 20.57 4.87 22.53
CA LEU A 9 21.86 4.45 23.06
C LEU A 9 22.04 5.09 24.45
N GLN A 10 22.04 4.28 25.51
CA GLN A 10 22.24 4.73 26.90
C GLN A 10 23.43 3.96 27.53
N ASN A 11 24.45 4.69 27.95
CA ASN A 11 25.66 4.10 28.56
C ASN A 11 26.29 2.98 27.71
N GLY A 12 26.31 3.16 26.36
CA GLY A 12 26.86 2.17 25.44
C GLY A 12 25.97 0.96 25.17
N LYS A 13 24.74 0.93 25.73
CA LYS A 13 23.76 -0.13 25.51
C LYS A 13 22.55 0.39 24.76
N VAL A 14 22.00 -0.44 23.85
CA VAL A 14 20.76 -0.14 23.15
C VAL A 14 19.58 -0.42 24.08
N VAL A 15 18.76 0.58 24.30
CA VAL A 15 17.51 0.48 25.06
C VAL A 15 16.35 0.60 24.09
N GLU A 16 15.53 -0.44 24.02
CA GLU A 16 14.32 -0.50 23.20
C GLU A 16 13.10 -0.04 24.01
N THR A 17 12.28 0.81 23.42
CA THR A 17 10.99 1.22 23.98
C THR A 17 9.89 0.96 22.94
N LYS A 18 8.96 0.06 23.28
CA LYS A 18 7.84 -0.32 22.44
C LYS A 18 6.69 0.68 22.55
N LEU A 19 6.03 0.97 21.42
CA LEU A 19 4.78 1.72 21.40
C LEU A 19 3.68 0.93 22.11
N SER A 20 3.02 1.57 23.07
CA SER A 20 1.87 1.01 23.79
C SER A 20 0.58 1.20 22.99
N ASP A 21 -0.37 0.28 23.13
CA ASP A 21 -1.65 0.31 22.38
C ASP A 21 -2.53 1.51 22.80
N ASP A 22 -2.41 1.99 24.01
CA ASP A 22 -3.09 3.20 24.55
C ASP A 22 -2.53 4.51 23.97
N ALA A 23 -1.32 4.50 23.40
CA ALA A 23 -0.76 5.64 22.66
C ALA A 23 -1.23 5.70 21.18
N ILE A 24 -2.15 4.81 20.77
CA ILE A 24 -2.72 4.76 19.41
C ILE A 24 -4.13 5.32 19.42
N PHE A 25 -4.31 6.47 18.83
CA PHE A 25 -5.61 7.15 18.71
C PHE A 25 -6.26 6.83 17.37
N LYS A 26 -7.58 6.61 17.39
CA LYS A 26 -8.39 6.38 16.20
C LYS A 26 -9.31 7.55 16.00
N GLU A 27 -9.28 8.13 14.81
CA GLU A 27 -10.16 9.21 14.39
C GLU A 27 -10.98 8.74 13.18
N LYS A 28 -12.31 8.76 13.29
CA LYS A 28 -13.19 8.44 12.17
C LYS A 28 -13.34 9.67 11.29
N LYS A 29 -12.71 9.68 10.12
CA LYS A 29 -12.77 10.80 9.15
C LYS A 29 -14.04 10.76 8.29
N SER A 30 -14.50 9.55 7.91
CA SER A 30 -15.70 9.34 7.11
C SER A 30 -16.32 7.97 7.42
N LYS A 31 -17.41 7.61 6.72
CA LYS A 31 -18.05 6.28 6.85
C LYS A 31 -17.05 5.14 6.62
N ASN A 32 -16.13 5.32 5.68
CA ASN A 32 -15.21 4.28 5.21
C ASN A 32 -13.73 4.56 5.54
N THR A 33 -13.43 5.65 6.26
CA THR A 33 -12.04 6.05 6.53
C THR A 33 -11.82 6.26 8.01
N VAL A 34 -10.86 5.51 8.57
CA VAL A 34 -10.37 5.67 9.94
C VAL A 34 -8.89 6.01 9.90
N ILE A 35 -8.53 7.12 10.52
CA ILE A 35 -7.13 7.54 10.69
C ILE A 35 -6.64 7.00 12.03
N LYS A 36 -5.49 6.33 12.04
CA LYS A 36 -4.77 5.98 13.25
C LYS A 36 -3.61 6.94 13.44
N LYS A 37 -3.61 7.65 14.55
CA LYS A 37 -2.53 8.55 14.98
C LYS A 37 -1.83 7.92 16.16
N PHE A 38 -0.50 8.03 16.22
CA PHE A 38 0.28 7.52 17.34
C PHE A 38 1.47 8.42 17.60
N THR A 39 1.92 8.45 18.85
CA THR A 39 3.11 9.18 19.27
C THR A 39 4.20 8.18 19.64
N MET A 40 5.36 8.33 19.02
CA MET A 40 6.50 7.46 19.34
C MET A 40 6.98 7.73 20.77
N PRO A 41 7.18 6.68 21.58
CA PRO A 41 7.67 6.83 22.94
C PRO A 41 9.18 7.13 22.97
N ALA A 42 9.64 7.79 24.01
CA ALA A 42 11.06 7.99 24.33
C ALA A 42 11.95 8.54 23.20
N VAL A 43 11.38 9.39 22.33
CA VAL A 43 12.14 9.99 21.21
C VAL A 43 13.15 11.00 21.77
N GLN A 44 14.42 10.83 21.39
CA GLN A 44 15.54 11.69 21.76
C GLN A 44 16.44 11.94 20.53
N PRO A 45 17.22 13.02 20.51
CA PRO A 45 18.20 13.22 19.45
C PRO A 45 19.15 12.01 19.34
N GLY A 46 19.32 11.49 18.12
CA GLY A 46 20.14 10.32 17.85
C GLY A 46 19.47 8.96 18.05
N CYS A 47 18.17 8.91 18.40
CA CYS A 47 17.42 7.66 18.45
C CYS A 47 17.13 7.13 17.03
N ILE A 48 16.86 5.81 16.96
CA ILE A 48 16.32 5.16 15.78
C ILE A 48 14.85 4.83 16.04
N ILE A 49 13.99 5.15 15.08
CA ILE A 49 12.57 4.84 15.10
C ILE A 49 12.32 3.75 14.07
N GLU A 50 11.64 2.69 14.49
CA GLU A 50 11.13 1.63 13.63
C GLU A 50 9.62 1.53 13.75
N TYR A 51 8.91 1.42 12.64
CA TYR A 51 7.49 1.09 12.65
C TYR A 51 7.11 0.23 11.46
N SER A 52 6.14 -0.65 11.68
CA SER A 52 5.54 -1.48 10.64
C SER A 52 4.03 -1.56 10.82
N TYR A 53 3.32 -1.62 9.71
CA TYR A 53 1.87 -1.80 9.74
C TYR A 53 1.39 -2.63 8.54
N THR A 54 0.26 -3.31 8.73
CA THR A 54 -0.44 -4.03 7.67
C THR A 54 -1.80 -3.38 7.46
N ILE A 55 -2.13 -3.12 6.20
CA ILE A 55 -3.45 -2.67 5.77
C ILE A 55 -4.10 -3.81 4.98
N ASN A 56 -5.30 -4.22 5.40
CA ASN A 56 -6.19 -5.03 4.59
C ASN A 56 -7.24 -4.09 4.02
N SER A 57 -7.46 -4.12 2.72
CA SER A 57 -8.35 -3.19 2.04
C SER A 57 -9.15 -3.91 0.98
N ASP A 58 -10.44 -3.63 0.95
CA ASP A 58 -11.36 -4.05 -0.11
C ASP A 58 -11.37 -3.03 -1.27
N PHE A 59 -10.64 -1.93 -1.14
CA PHE A 59 -10.50 -0.91 -2.18
C PHE A 59 -9.47 -1.36 -3.23
N LEU A 60 -9.89 -2.22 -4.13
CA LEU A 60 -9.04 -2.84 -5.15
C LEU A 60 -8.50 -1.84 -6.17
N PHE A 61 -9.25 -0.78 -6.46
CA PHE A 61 -8.85 0.25 -7.44
C PHE A 61 -7.77 1.20 -6.94
N ASN A 62 -7.54 1.25 -5.63
CA ASN A 62 -6.67 2.25 -5.00
C ASN A 62 -5.73 1.61 -3.98
N LEU A 63 -4.79 0.81 -4.46
CA LEU A 63 -3.69 0.33 -3.62
C LEU A 63 -2.86 1.52 -3.14
N GLN A 64 -2.61 1.55 -1.83
CA GLN A 64 -1.86 2.65 -1.21
C GLN A 64 -0.44 2.71 -1.77
N PRO A 65 0.00 3.85 -2.33
CA PRO A 65 1.38 4.02 -2.74
C PRO A 65 2.31 4.00 -1.53
N TRP A 66 3.58 3.67 -1.76
CA TRP A 66 4.61 3.71 -0.73
C TRP A 66 5.72 4.67 -1.11
N ASN A 67 5.98 5.64 -0.21
CA ASN A 67 7.11 6.54 -0.32
C ASN A 67 8.30 5.94 0.44
N PHE A 68 9.32 5.51 -0.27
CA PHE A 68 10.57 5.01 0.33
C PHE A 68 11.40 6.11 0.98
N GLN A 69 11.17 7.36 0.59
CA GLN A 69 11.89 8.54 1.02
C GLN A 69 10.93 9.51 1.75
N GLY A 70 11.47 10.34 2.61
CA GLY A 70 10.74 11.38 3.34
C GLY A 70 11.69 12.41 3.92
N SER A 71 11.21 13.26 4.82
CA SER A 71 11.99 14.34 5.47
C SER A 71 13.08 13.86 6.42
N TYR A 72 13.04 12.60 6.84
CA TYR A 72 14.07 11.98 7.68
C TYR A 72 14.83 10.89 6.91
N PRO A 73 16.13 10.66 7.21
CA PRO A 73 16.87 9.55 6.63
C PRO A 73 16.25 8.23 7.07
N ARG A 74 16.26 7.24 6.19
CA ARG A 74 15.73 5.90 6.48
C ARG A 74 16.83 4.87 6.26
N LEU A 75 17.19 4.13 7.30
CA LEU A 75 18.13 3.01 7.19
C LEU A 75 17.53 1.87 6.38
N TRP A 76 16.21 1.68 6.52
CA TRP A 76 15.44 0.64 5.88
C TRP A 76 14.04 1.16 5.57
N SER A 77 13.61 1.02 4.33
CA SER A 77 12.26 1.34 3.89
C SER A 77 11.75 0.19 3.04
N GLU A 78 10.70 -0.48 3.48
CA GLU A 78 10.18 -1.70 2.89
C GLU A 78 8.69 -1.57 2.60
N TYR A 79 8.31 -2.06 1.44
CA TYR A 79 6.92 -2.22 1.05
C TYR A 79 6.70 -3.63 0.53
N GLU A 80 5.70 -4.28 1.10
CA GLU A 80 5.26 -5.61 0.73
C GLU A 80 3.77 -5.57 0.41
N VAL A 81 3.38 -6.22 -0.68
CA VAL A 81 1.98 -6.31 -1.09
C VAL A 81 1.65 -7.70 -1.60
N GLU A 82 0.51 -8.21 -1.17
CA GLU A 82 -0.07 -9.47 -1.64
C GLU A 82 -1.25 -9.15 -2.55
N MET A 83 -1.18 -9.66 -3.78
CA MET A 83 -2.18 -9.45 -4.83
C MET A 83 -2.65 -10.80 -5.35
N PRO A 84 -3.96 -11.12 -5.24
CA PRO A 84 -4.52 -12.27 -5.96
C PRO A 84 -4.27 -12.14 -7.46
N SER A 85 -3.95 -13.26 -8.13
CA SER A 85 -3.55 -13.26 -9.54
C SER A 85 -4.66 -12.85 -10.50
N PHE A 86 -5.92 -12.96 -10.06
CA PHE A 86 -7.07 -12.50 -10.84
C PHE A 86 -7.23 -10.97 -10.88
N PHE A 87 -6.39 -10.21 -10.15
CA PHE A 87 -6.25 -8.76 -10.29
C PHE A 87 -4.91 -8.43 -10.94
N GLU A 88 -4.96 -7.74 -12.06
CA GLU A 88 -3.76 -7.27 -12.75
C GLU A 88 -3.50 -5.80 -12.44
N TYR A 89 -2.34 -5.51 -11.85
CA TYR A 89 -1.92 -4.16 -11.56
C TYR A 89 -0.71 -3.76 -12.38
N VAL A 90 -0.71 -2.51 -12.81
CA VAL A 90 0.48 -1.84 -13.33
C VAL A 90 1.14 -1.10 -12.17
N SER A 91 2.43 -1.32 -11.98
CA SER A 91 3.23 -0.60 -10.99
C SER A 91 3.99 0.55 -11.64
N PHE A 92 4.01 1.69 -10.97
CA PHE A 92 4.74 2.88 -11.36
C PHE A 92 5.78 3.19 -10.29
N SER A 93 7.05 3.17 -10.66
CA SER A 93 8.13 3.63 -9.79
C SER A 93 8.55 5.04 -10.19
N GLN A 94 8.79 5.88 -9.20
CA GLN A 94 9.25 7.25 -9.36
C GLN A 94 10.49 7.48 -8.50
N GLY A 95 11.30 8.46 -8.88
CA GLY A 95 12.52 8.81 -8.20
C GLY A 95 13.75 8.27 -8.93
N TYR A 96 14.94 8.76 -8.53
CA TYR A 96 16.21 8.42 -9.18
C TYR A 96 16.90 7.18 -8.61
N ARG A 97 16.47 6.70 -7.44
CA ARG A 97 17.06 5.54 -6.79
C ARG A 97 16.43 4.25 -7.27
N LYS A 98 17.26 3.23 -7.48
CA LYS A 98 16.81 1.86 -7.71
C LYS A 98 16.53 1.17 -6.39
N PHE A 99 15.71 0.13 -6.42
CA PHE A 99 15.50 -0.75 -5.27
C PHE A 99 16.78 -1.53 -4.97
N ASP A 100 17.12 -1.66 -3.69
CA ASP A 100 18.23 -2.51 -3.24
C ASP A 100 17.83 -3.98 -3.28
N ILE A 101 16.54 -4.26 -3.03
CA ILE A 101 15.97 -5.61 -3.12
C ILE A 101 14.60 -5.48 -3.79
N GLU A 102 14.37 -6.38 -4.75
CA GLU A 102 13.09 -6.56 -5.41
C GLU A 102 12.82 -8.06 -5.50
N ASP A 103 11.84 -8.55 -4.74
CA ASP A 103 11.49 -9.96 -4.66
C ASP A 103 10.04 -10.17 -5.11
N LYS A 104 9.81 -11.31 -5.76
CA LYS A 104 8.47 -11.81 -6.07
C LYS A 104 8.35 -13.27 -5.64
N LYS A 105 7.27 -13.58 -4.93
CA LYS A 105 6.88 -14.95 -4.59
C LYS A 105 5.46 -15.19 -5.04
N THR A 106 5.15 -16.42 -5.40
CA THR A 106 3.78 -16.84 -5.74
C THR A 106 3.42 -18.02 -4.86
N SER A 107 2.23 -17.97 -4.28
CA SER A 107 1.65 -19.06 -3.48
C SER A 107 0.21 -19.27 -3.88
N SER A 108 -0.32 -20.49 -3.72
CA SER A 108 -1.72 -20.76 -3.99
C SER A 108 -2.55 -20.57 -2.73
N GLN A 109 -3.71 -19.91 -2.86
CA GLN A 109 -4.61 -19.62 -1.75
C GLN A 109 -6.06 -19.88 -2.13
N MET A 110 -6.86 -20.30 -1.15
CA MET A 110 -8.30 -20.47 -1.30
C MET A 110 -9.02 -19.17 -0.96
N PHE A 111 -9.86 -18.69 -1.87
CA PHE A 111 -10.69 -17.51 -1.72
C PHE A 111 -12.15 -17.91 -1.58
N ARG A 112 -12.84 -17.22 -0.66
CA ARG A 112 -14.29 -17.27 -0.53
C ARG A 112 -14.85 -15.91 -0.90
N ILE A 113 -15.53 -15.84 -2.03
CA ILE A 113 -16.12 -14.61 -2.55
C ILE A 113 -17.61 -14.68 -2.33
N ARG A 114 -18.15 -13.71 -1.57
CA ARG A 114 -19.58 -13.54 -1.40
C ARG A 114 -20.10 -12.64 -2.50
N ILE A 115 -21.03 -13.16 -3.28
CA ILE A 115 -21.75 -12.40 -4.29
C ILE A 115 -23.12 -12.07 -3.70
N PRO A 116 -23.40 -10.79 -3.43
CA PRO A 116 -24.72 -10.39 -2.94
C PRO A 116 -25.78 -10.66 -3.99
N GLY A 117 -26.94 -11.15 -3.59
CA GLY A 117 -28.11 -11.29 -4.48
C GLY A 117 -28.52 -9.94 -5.07
N ASN A 118 -28.97 -9.93 -6.31
CA ASN A 118 -29.34 -8.71 -7.04
C ASN A 118 -30.62 -8.02 -6.48
N ASN A 119 -31.39 -8.74 -5.66
CA ASN A 119 -32.60 -8.23 -5.03
C ASN A 119 -32.80 -8.84 -3.64
N SER A 120 -33.75 -8.32 -2.87
CA SER A 120 -34.01 -8.73 -1.48
C SER A 120 -34.50 -10.17 -1.33
N TRP A 121 -34.83 -10.86 -2.39
CA TRP A 121 -35.33 -12.25 -2.41
C TRP A 121 -34.25 -13.27 -2.80
N GLU A 122 -33.18 -12.83 -3.46
CA GLU A 122 -32.05 -13.68 -3.81
C GLU A 122 -31.09 -13.79 -2.64
N LYS A 123 -30.75 -15.03 -2.31
CA LYS A 123 -29.72 -15.30 -1.29
C LYS A 123 -28.35 -14.99 -1.84
N ASP A 124 -27.51 -14.47 -0.98
CA ASP A 124 -26.08 -14.35 -1.28
C ASP A 124 -25.49 -15.69 -1.67
N GLU A 125 -24.76 -15.71 -2.75
CA GLU A 125 -24.02 -16.87 -3.20
C GLU A 125 -22.57 -16.78 -2.67
N THR A 126 -22.01 -17.92 -2.26
CA THR A 126 -20.59 -17.99 -1.88
C THR A 126 -19.86 -18.89 -2.85
N ILE A 127 -18.98 -18.30 -3.62
CA ILE A 127 -18.09 -19.03 -4.52
C ILE A 127 -16.76 -19.29 -3.78
N THR A 128 -16.31 -20.54 -3.82
CA THR A 128 -14.98 -20.92 -3.34
C THR A 128 -14.10 -21.23 -4.55
N MET A 129 -12.98 -20.53 -4.67
CA MET A 129 -12.00 -20.74 -5.73
C MET A 129 -10.59 -20.78 -5.15
N THR A 130 -9.73 -21.57 -5.78
CA THR A 130 -8.30 -21.59 -5.50
C THR A 130 -7.59 -20.87 -6.62
N ASP A 131 -6.76 -19.89 -6.29
CA ASP A 131 -5.98 -19.14 -7.25
C ASP A 131 -4.64 -18.72 -6.63
N ASP A 132 -3.73 -18.23 -7.45
CA ASP A 132 -2.43 -17.79 -7.01
C ASP A 132 -2.49 -16.39 -6.36
N VAL A 133 -1.62 -16.17 -5.40
CA VAL A 133 -1.33 -14.87 -4.78
C VAL A 133 0.10 -14.51 -5.10
N ASN A 134 0.29 -13.39 -5.74
CA ASN A 134 1.60 -12.80 -5.96
C ASN A 134 1.94 -11.89 -4.80
N GLN A 135 3.00 -12.20 -4.10
CA GLN A 135 3.61 -11.38 -3.05
C GLN A 135 4.80 -10.65 -3.65
N TYR A 136 4.77 -9.35 -3.65
CA TYR A 136 5.85 -8.48 -4.09
C TYR A 136 6.47 -7.78 -2.90
N ARG A 137 7.78 -7.58 -2.94
CA ARG A 137 8.53 -6.93 -1.87
C ARG A 137 9.61 -6.03 -2.46
N TRP A 138 9.60 -4.76 -2.08
CA TRP A 138 10.59 -3.77 -2.49
C TRP A 138 11.24 -3.14 -1.28
N ILE A 139 12.55 -3.00 -1.32
CA ILE A 139 13.34 -2.45 -0.22
C ILE A 139 14.31 -1.40 -0.77
N MET A 140 14.40 -0.29 -0.06
CA MET A 140 15.48 0.69 -0.19
C MET A 140 16.21 0.83 1.13
N LYS A 141 17.55 0.82 1.08
CA LYS A 141 18.44 0.95 2.23
C LYS A 141 19.16 2.30 2.21
N ASN A 142 19.48 2.81 3.42
CA ASN A 142 20.28 4.03 3.58
C ASN A 142 19.74 5.18 2.72
N VAL A 143 18.44 5.40 2.75
CA VAL A 143 17.77 6.43 1.96
C VAL A 143 17.99 7.79 2.62
N PRO A 144 18.60 8.77 1.93
CA PRO A 144 18.80 10.09 2.49
C PRO A 144 17.47 10.83 2.66
N PRO A 145 17.38 11.83 3.55
CA PRO A 145 16.19 12.65 3.66
C PRO A 145 15.98 13.45 2.37
N LEU A 146 14.73 13.62 1.98
CA LEU A 146 14.36 14.55 0.93
C LEU A 146 14.30 15.95 1.52
N LYS A 147 15.13 16.86 1.01
CA LYS A 147 15.18 18.25 1.43
C LYS A 147 14.67 19.14 0.31
N GLU A 148 13.92 20.16 0.69
CA GLU A 148 13.52 21.20 -0.23
C GLU A 148 14.77 22.02 -0.64
N GLU A 149 14.95 22.13 -1.94
CA GLU A 149 16.00 22.94 -2.52
C GLU A 149 15.43 24.20 -3.17
N LYS A 150 16.23 25.25 -3.21
CA LYS A 150 15.84 26.50 -3.86
C LYS A 150 15.57 26.22 -5.35
N TYR A 151 14.39 26.59 -5.83
CA TYR A 151 13.89 26.34 -7.19
C TYR A 151 13.32 24.93 -7.45
N THR A 152 13.06 24.14 -6.43
CA THR A 152 12.29 22.89 -6.59
C THR A 152 10.80 23.23 -6.68
N SER A 153 10.13 22.79 -7.75
CA SER A 153 8.69 23.07 -7.98
C SER A 153 7.81 22.27 -7.03
N SER A 154 8.10 20.99 -6.81
CA SER A 154 7.40 20.10 -5.90
C SER A 154 8.34 18.99 -5.44
N LEU A 155 8.36 18.73 -4.13
CA LEU A 155 9.09 17.58 -3.58
C LEU A 155 8.48 16.25 -4.00
N ASP A 156 7.18 16.23 -4.26
CA ASP A 156 6.44 15.01 -4.64
C ASP A 156 6.92 14.44 -5.98
N ASP A 157 7.49 15.25 -6.86
CA ASP A 157 8.02 14.81 -8.16
C ASP A 157 9.37 14.07 -8.04
N TYR A 158 10.09 14.27 -6.94
CA TYR A 158 11.41 13.71 -6.69
C TYR A 158 11.43 12.56 -5.69
N VAL A 159 10.35 12.37 -4.95
CA VAL A 159 10.28 11.32 -3.93
C VAL A 159 10.38 9.93 -4.55
N SER A 160 11.26 9.09 -4.00
CA SER A 160 11.30 7.69 -4.38
C SER A 160 10.07 6.97 -3.85
N ARG A 161 9.18 6.57 -4.76
CA ARG A 161 7.91 5.92 -4.43
C ARG A 161 7.54 4.84 -5.44
N ILE A 162 6.66 3.94 -5.02
CA ILE A 162 5.95 3.00 -5.87
C ILE A 162 4.44 3.24 -5.72
N ALA A 163 3.73 3.20 -6.83
CA ALA A 163 2.28 3.32 -6.88
C ALA A 163 1.71 2.25 -7.82
N PHE A 164 0.42 1.95 -7.70
CA PHE A 164 -0.24 0.88 -8.43
C PHE A 164 -1.55 1.37 -9.00
N GLN A 165 -1.90 0.84 -10.16
CA GLN A 165 -3.21 1.03 -10.76
C GLN A 165 -3.74 -0.32 -11.23
N LEU A 166 -5.00 -0.62 -10.90
CA LEU A 166 -5.67 -1.80 -11.42
C LEU A 166 -5.88 -1.64 -12.92
N SER A 167 -5.33 -2.55 -13.72
CA SER A 167 -5.43 -2.51 -15.18
C SER A 167 -6.54 -3.41 -15.71
N ALA A 168 -6.74 -4.57 -15.08
CA ALA A 168 -7.76 -5.53 -15.45
C ALA A 168 -8.06 -6.48 -14.29
N TYR A 169 -9.15 -7.22 -14.41
CA TYR A 169 -9.42 -8.37 -13.56
C TYR A 169 -9.97 -9.54 -14.39
N ASN A 170 -9.68 -10.75 -13.91
CA ASN A 170 -10.07 -11.98 -14.59
C ASN A 170 -10.47 -13.04 -13.56
N PHE A 171 -11.76 -13.12 -13.25
CA PHE A 171 -12.24 -14.22 -12.41
C PHE A 171 -12.32 -15.51 -13.22
N LYS A 172 -12.08 -16.63 -12.54
CA LYS A 172 -12.17 -17.95 -13.14
C LYS A 172 -13.48 -18.11 -13.90
N ASP A 173 -13.38 -18.68 -15.11
CA ASP A 173 -14.50 -18.94 -16.02
C ASP A 173 -15.24 -17.69 -16.56
N GLN A 174 -14.65 -16.49 -16.37
CA GLN A 174 -15.15 -15.26 -16.95
C GLN A 174 -14.11 -14.62 -17.90
N PRO A 175 -14.55 -13.90 -18.94
CA PRO A 175 -13.62 -13.16 -19.78
C PRO A 175 -12.91 -12.07 -18.96
N LYS A 176 -11.63 -11.84 -19.30
CA LYS A 176 -10.86 -10.74 -18.72
C LYS A 176 -11.56 -9.41 -18.98
N LYS A 177 -11.78 -8.64 -17.90
CA LYS A 177 -12.38 -7.31 -17.96
C LYS A 177 -11.29 -6.24 -17.77
N PRO A 178 -11.01 -5.43 -18.78
CA PRO A 178 -10.11 -4.29 -18.63
C PRO A 178 -10.78 -3.22 -17.75
N VAL A 179 -9.97 -2.59 -16.89
CA VAL A 179 -10.35 -1.43 -16.06
C VAL A 179 -9.72 -0.17 -16.63
N MET A 180 -8.50 -0.30 -17.17
CA MET A 180 -7.85 0.78 -17.90
C MET A 180 -8.27 0.72 -19.35
N GLY A 181 -8.95 1.77 -19.81
CA GLY A 181 -9.23 2.01 -21.21
C GLY A 181 -8.10 2.77 -21.91
N ASN A 182 -8.18 2.85 -23.22
CA ASN A 182 -7.41 3.80 -24.00
C ASN A 182 -8.26 5.07 -24.27
N TRP A 183 -7.68 6.09 -24.90
CA TRP A 183 -8.40 7.33 -25.20
C TRP A 183 -9.64 7.13 -26.07
N PHE A 184 -9.66 6.13 -26.95
CA PHE A 184 -10.79 5.82 -27.80
C PHE A 184 -11.94 5.20 -26.99
N THR A 185 -11.64 4.21 -26.12
CA THR A 185 -12.67 3.61 -25.27
C THR A 185 -13.22 4.62 -24.25
N ALA A 186 -12.39 5.48 -23.69
CA ALA A 186 -12.83 6.54 -22.79
C ALA A 186 -13.72 7.57 -23.50
N ALA A 187 -13.42 7.91 -24.76
CA ALA A 187 -14.25 8.80 -25.56
C ALA A 187 -15.60 8.15 -25.93
N GLU A 188 -15.60 6.87 -26.30
CA GLU A 188 -16.83 6.11 -26.58
C GLU A 188 -17.73 6.01 -25.34
N ASP A 189 -17.15 5.71 -24.18
CA ASP A 189 -17.88 5.62 -22.90
C ASP A 189 -18.53 6.98 -22.56
N LEU A 190 -17.77 8.08 -22.70
CA LEU A 190 -18.29 9.44 -22.46
C LEU A 190 -19.41 9.82 -23.45
N MET A 191 -19.31 9.40 -24.70
CA MET A 191 -20.35 9.68 -25.71
C MET A 191 -21.61 8.83 -25.50
N ASN A 192 -21.49 7.65 -24.91
CA ASN A 192 -22.60 6.74 -24.63
C ASN A 192 -23.30 7.02 -23.28
N ASP A 193 -22.67 7.76 -22.39
CA ASP A 193 -23.22 8.10 -21.06
C ASP A 193 -24.17 9.33 -21.08
N GLU A 194 -24.30 10.00 -22.22
CA GLU A 194 -25.22 11.15 -22.45
C GLU A 194 -26.63 10.77 -22.98
N SER A 195 -27.04 9.52 -22.77
CA SER A 195 -28.36 9.07 -23.25
C SER A 195 -29.28 8.56 -22.14
#